data_ff19f11c7044c804d029689368428558
#
_entry.id   ff19f11c7044c804d029689368428558
#
_cell.length_a   1.000
_cell.length_b   1.000
_cell.length_c   1.000
_cell.angle_alpha   90.00
_cell.angle_beta   90.00
_cell.angle_gamma   90.00
#
_symmetry.space_group_name_H-M   'P 1'
#
loop_
_entity.id
_entity.type
_entity.pdbx_description
1 polymer ?
#
loop_
_entity_poly.entity_id
_entity_poly.type
_entity_poly.pdbx_seq_one_letter_code
_entity_poly.pdbx_strand_id
1 'polypeptide(L)'
;GMYRDVVVHRATPSPDGFDARFSAVWRRYRYRLADEVSAKDPAQRRFTTWVSTTLDPDRLNDAAAQLVGLHDFAAYCKPRPGATTIRTLERFVWGRDERGVLVASLQADAFCHSMVRSLVGACVAVAEGKVDESYLAHLRDGGSRTTDFKVMPARGLTMTEVGYPEPGLLSVRASETRARRAL
;
A
#
# COMPACT_ATOMS: atom_id res chain seq x y z
N GLY A 1 20.85 22.08 8.81
CA GLY A 1 20.12 21.42 9.90
C GLY A 1 19.10 20.47 9.36
N MET A 2 18.84 19.35 10.04
CA MET A 2 17.74 18.45 9.69
C MET A 2 16.40 19.17 9.88
N TYR A 3 15.45 18.86 9.00
CA TYR A 3 14.07 19.33 9.17
C TYR A 3 13.51 18.83 10.51
N ARG A 4 12.66 19.64 11.17
CA ARG A 4 12.06 19.30 12.47
C ARG A 4 11.23 18.00 12.47
N ASP A 5 10.84 17.55 11.28
CA ASP A 5 10.01 16.36 11.06
C ASP A 5 10.85 15.09 10.77
N VAL A 6 12.17 15.15 10.88
CA VAL A 6 13.08 14.02 10.65
C VAL A 6 13.90 13.74 11.90
N VAL A 7 13.83 12.50 12.40
CA VAL A 7 14.61 12.03 13.54
C VAL A 7 15.44 10.82 13.10
N VAL A 8 16.75 10.90 13.29
CA VAL A 8 17.67 9.77 13.07
C VAL A 8 18.00 9.15 14.42
N HIS A 9 17.50 7.95 14.65
CA HIS A 9 17.76 7.24 15.91
C HIS A 9 19.13 6.54 15.90
N ARG A 10 19.57 6.08 14.72
CA ARG A 10 20.82 5.33 14.58
C ARG A 10 21.34 5.46 13.14
N ALA A 11 22.65 5.55 13.01
CA ALA A 11 23.38 5.45 11.74
C ALA A 11 24.52 4.42 11.88
N THR A 12 24.63 3.53 10.92
CA THR A 12 25.70 2.52 10.83
C THR A 12 26.21 2.43 9.41
N PRO A 13 27.49 2.04 9.17
CA PRO A 13 27.95 1.72 7.84
C PRO A 13 27.06 0.65 7.20
N SER A 14 26.77 0.80 5.92
CA SER A 14 26.01 -0.24 5.18
C SER A 14 26.95 -1.38 4.81
N PRO A 15 26.45 -2.64 4.81
CA PRO A 15 27.21 -3.77 4.27
C PRO A 15 27.50 -3.60 2.77
N ASP A 16 28.55 -4.25 2.29
CA ASP A 16 28.92 -4.24 0.86
C ASP A 16 27.76 -4.76 -0.01
N GLY A 17 27.55 -4.08 -1.14
CA GLY A 17 26.47 -4.43 -2.08
C GLY A 17 25.05 -4.09 -1.62
N PHE A 18 24.89 -3.39 -0.49
CA PHE A 18 23.58 -2.91 -0.05
C PHE A 18 23.03 -1.84 -0.99
N ASP A 19 21.79 -2.04 -1.42
CA ASP A 19 20.98 -1.03 -2.13
C ASP A 19 19.66 -0.87 -1.39
N ALA A 20 19.39 0.32 -0.86
CA ALA A 20 18.19 0.59 -0.06
C ALA A 20 16.88 0.30 -0.80
N ARG A 21 16.87 0.39 -2.13
CA ARG A 21 15.69 0.13 -2.96
C ARG A 21 15.62 -1.32 -3.44
N PHE A 22 16.73 -1.85 -3.96
CA PHE A 22 16.74 -3.12 -4.67
C PHE A 22 17.08 -4.31 -3.79
N SER A 23 17.78 -4.12 -2.66
CA SER A 23 18.02 -5.21 -1.69
C SER A 23 16.79 -5.53 -0.83
N ALA A 24 15.78 -4.68 -0.80
CA ALA A 24 14.59 -4.94 0.02
C ALA A 24 13.75 -6.10 -0.53
N VAL A 25 13.24 -6.95 0.37
CA VAL A 25 12.41 -8.12 0.05
C VAL A 25 10.92 -7.83 0.18
N TRP A 26 10.53 -6.98 1.11
CA TRP A 26 9.15 -6.52 1.27
C TRP A 26 9.09 -5.10 1.86
N ARG A 27 7.91 -4.45 1.77
CA ARG A 27 7.57 -3.16 2.37
C ARG A 27 6.21 -3.29 3.02
N ARG A 28 6.04 -2.60 4.18
CA ARG A 28 4.76 -2.45 4.87
C ARG A 28 4.28 -1.03 4.84
N TYR A 29 2.99 -0.90 4.60
CA TYR A 29 2.29 0.37 4.66
C TYR A 29 1.08 0.28 5.56
N ARG A 30 0.74 1.38 6.20
CA ARG A 30 -0.54 1.61 6.84
C ARG A 30 -1.25 2.77 6.18
N TYR A 31 -2.56 2.66 6.05
CA TYR A 31 -3.39 3.76 5.63
C TYR A 31 -4.49 3.99 6.67
N ARG A 32 -4.57 5.22 7.21
CA ARG A 32 -5.55 5.62 8.23
C ARG A 32 -6.71 6.33 7.58
N LEU A 33 -7.92 5.83 7.84
CA LEU A 33 -9.17 6.34 7.29
C LEU A 33 -10.20 6.50 8.41
N ALA A 34 -10.53 7.73 8.76
CA ALA A 34 -11.60 8.02 9.68
C ALA A 34 -12.91 8.14 8.90
N ASP A 35 -13.91 7.42 9.33
CA ASP A 35 -15.28 7.47 8.84
C ASP A 35 -16.20 8.16 9.85
N GLU A 36 -17.52 8.11 9.64
CA GLU A 36 -18.49 8.83 10.47
C GLU A 36 -18.50 8.39 11.94
N VAL A 37 -18.23 7.09 12.20
CA VAL A 37 -18.20 6.53 13.57
C VAL A 37 -16.84 6.66 14.26
N SER A 38 -15.82 7.08 13.54
CA SER A 38 -14.48 7.29 14.10
C SER A 38 -14.46 8.52 15.02
N ALA A 39 -13.70 8.46 16.11
CA ALA A 39 -13.45 9.62 16.95
C ALA A 39 -12.76 10.74 16.15
N LYS A 40 -13.41 11.89 16.06
CA LYS A 40 -12.90 13.06 15.33
C LYS A 40 -11.80 13.74 16.12
N ASP A 41 -10.54 13.60 15.68
CA ASP A 41 -9.38 14.22 16.31
C ASP A 41 -8.68 15.17 15.31
N PRO A 42 -8.85 16.50 15.48
CA PRO A 42 -8.17 17.47 14.61
C PRO A 42 -6.64 17.37 14.62
N ALA A 43 -6.03 16.88 15.70
CA ALA A 43 -4.59 16.70 15.78
C ALA A 43 -4.09 15.61 14.80
N GLN A 44 -4.93 14.65 14.47
CA GLN A 44 -4.62 13.55 13.53
C GLN A 44 -4.87 13.91 12.05
N ARG A 45 -5.35 15.12 11.74
CA ARG A 45 -5.73 15.51 10.36
C ARG A 45 -4.61 15.40 9.32
N ARG A 46 -3.36 15.45 9.74
CA ARG A 46 -2.20 15.30 8.85
C ARG A 46 -1.86 13.85 8.52
N PHE A 47 -2.35 12.90 9.33
CA PHE A 47 -2.03 11.48 9.23
C PHE A 47 -3.25 10.59 8.98
N THR A 48 -4.44 11.20 8.82
CA THR A 48 -5.70 10.47 8.64
C THR A 48 -6.51 11.12 7.53
N THR A 49 -7.00 10.32 6.61
CA THR A 49 -7.99 10.75 5.61
C THR A 49 -9.38 10.57 6.20
N TRP A 50 -10.30 11.45 5.87
CA TRP A 50 -11.66 11.45 6.38
C TRP A 50 -12.64 11.22 5.24
N VAL A 51 -13.64 10.37 5.50
CA VAL A 51 -14.82 10.14 4.66
C VAL A 51 -16.08 10.35 5.49
N SER A 52 -17.16 10.71 4.84
CA SER A 52 -18.45 11.03 5.50
C SER A 52 -19.41 9.83 5.56
N THR A 53 -18.98 8.66 5.09
CA THR A 53 -19.80 7.45 5.04
C THR A 53 -19.27 6.48 6.09
N THR A 54 -20.16 5.82 6.85
CA THR A 54 -19.78 4.69 7.70
C THR A 54 -19.38 3.51 6.82
N LEU A 55 -18.21 2.96 7.08
CA LEU A 55 -17.65 1.84 6.33
C LEU A 55 -17.62 0.58 7.19
N ASP A 56 -18.07 -0.53 6.61
CA ASP A 56 -18.03 -1.84 7.24
C ASP A 56 -16.64 -2.47 7.05
N PRO A 57 -15.92 -2.79 8.16
CA PRO A 57 -14.61 -3.45 8.08
C PRO A 57 -14.64 -4.81 7.39
N ASP A 58 -15.73 -5.56 7.50
CA ASP A 58 -15.85 -6.89 6.89
C ASP A 58 -15.93 -6.76 5.36
N ARG A 59 -16.75 -5.84 4.85
CA ARG A 59 -16.79 -5.54 3.41
C ARG A 59 -15.46 -5.02 2.87
N LEU A 60 -14.73 -4.22 3.66
CA LEU A 60 -13.39 -3.77 3.29
C LEU A 60 -12.39 -4.94 3.22
N ASN A 61 -12.49 -5.92 4.13
CA ASN A 61 -11.66 -7.11 4.13
C ASN A 61 -11.99 -8.06 2.98
N ASP A 62 -13.27 -8.28 2.67
CA ASP A 62 -13.71 -9.10 1.54
C ASP A 62 -13.17 -8.52 0.22
N ALA A 63 -13.28 -7.21 0.03
CA ALA A 63 -12.70 -6.52 -1.12
C ALA A 63 -11.16 -6.64 -1.16
N ALA A 64 -10.48 -6.50 -0.02
CA ALA A 64 -9.03 -6.61 0.07
C ALA A 64 -8.53 -8.02 -0.23
N ALA A 65 -9.26 -9.06 0.17
CA ALA A 65 -8.92 -10.45 -0.07
C ALA A 65 -8.84 -10.78 -1.58
N GLN A 66 -9.69 -10.15 -2.41
CA GLN A 66 -9.67 -10.32 -3.87
C GLN A 66 -8.36 -9.85 -4.53
N LEU A 67 -7.59 -9.02 -3.84
CA LEU A 67 -6.40 -8.35 -4.38
C LEU A 67 -5.08 -8.98 -3.92
N VAL A 68 -5.12 -9.90 -2.95
CA VAL A 68 -3.94 -10.59 -2.43
C VAL A 68 -3.43 -11.60 -3.45
N GLY A 69 -2.11 -11.70 -3.61
CA GLY A 69 -1.43 -12.64 -4.50
C GLY A 69 -0.47 -11.98 -5.47
N LEU A 70 0.08 -12.78 -6.38
CA LEU A 70 0.92 -12.34 -7.50
C LEU A 70 0.03 -11.94 -8.68
N HIS A 71 0.02 -10.65 -9.00
CA HIS A 71 -0.83 -10.11 -10.06
C HIS A 71 -0.15 -8.96 -10.80
N ASP A 72 -0.69 -8.61 -11.97
CA ASP A 72 -0.38 -7.34 -12.63
C ASP A 72 -1.30 -6.23 -12.10
N PHE A 73 -0.74 -5.36 -11.27
CA PHE A 73 -1.46 -4.21 -10.69
C PHE A 73 -1.49 -2.98 -11.59
N ALA A 74 -1.38 -3.13 -12.92
CA ALA A 74 -1.38 -2.00 -13.87
C ALA A 74 -2.58 -1.07 -13.67
N ALA A 75 -3.78 -1.62 -13.47
CA ALA A 75 -5.01 -0.86 -13.20
C ALA A 75 -4.94 0.02 -11.95
N TYR A 76 -4.16 -0.38 -10.96
CA TYR A 76 -3.99 0.31 -9.67
C TYR A 76 -2.76 1.20 -9.61
N CYS A 77 -1.95 1.25 -10.66
CA CYS A 77 -0.69 1.98 -10.69
C CYS A 77 -0.73 3.18 -11.62
N LYS A 78 -0.02 4.25 -11.27
CA LYS A 78 0.32 5.28 -12.24
C LYS A 78 1.43 4.75 -13.14
N PRO A 79 1.24 4.69 -14.46
CA PRO A 79 2.25 4.20 -15.39
C PRO A 79 3.58 4.93 -15.23
N ARG A 80 4.69 4.20 -15.35
CA ARG A 80 6.05 4.73 -15.36
C ARG A 80 6.88 3.99 -16.40
N PRO A 81 7.54 4.67 -17.35
CA PRO A 81 8.37 4.03 -18.36
C PRO A 81 9.45 3.13 -17.71
N GLY A 82 9.60 1.93 -18.23
CA GLY A 82 10.62 0.97 -17.79
C GLY A 82 10.36 0.27 -16.47
N ALA A 83 9.21 0.52 -15.80
CA ALA A 83 8.82 -0.17 -14.57
C ALA A 83 7.73 -1.20 -14.86
N THR A 84 7.86 -2.41 -14.28
CA THR A 84 6.80 -3.43 -14.27
C THR A 84 5.78 -3.13 -13.17
N THR A 85 4.55 -3.56 -13.36
CA THR A 85 3.44 -3.46 -12.41
C THR A 85 3.10 -4.81 -11.73
N ILE A 86 3.82 -5.88 -12.10
CA ILE A 86 3.66 -7.21 -11.53
C ILE A 86 4.24 -7.21 -10.10
N ARG A 87 3.39 -7.52 -9.10
CA ARG A 87 3.75 -7.50 -7.68
C ARG A 87 3.09 -8.66 -6.96
N THR A 88 3.73 -9.09 -5.88
CA THR A 88 3.11 -9.99 -4.90
C THR A 88 2.60 -9.18 -3.74
N LEU A 89 1.27 -8.96 -3.69
CA LEU A 89 0.61 -8.40 -2.52
C LEU A 89 0.43 -9.54 -1.50
N GLU A 90 1.25 -9.55 -0.46
CA GLU A 90 1.31 -10.65 0.52
C GLU A 90 0.24 -10.55 1.59
N ARG A 91 -0.17 -9.30 1.91
CA ARG A 91 -1.17 -9.03 2.93
C ARG A 91 -1.90 -7.73 2.63
N PHE A 92 -3.22 -7.76 2.80
CA PHE A 92 -4.05 -6.57 2.83
C PHE A 92 -5.23 -6.81 3.78
N VAL A 93 -5.21 -6.16 4.92
CA VAL A 93 -6.24 -6.33 5.96
C VAL A 93 -6.64 -4.98 6.54
N TRP A 94 -7.89 -4.91 6.99
CA TRP A 94 -8.49 -3.77 7.65
C TRP A 94 -8.88 -4.10 9.08
N GLY A 95 -8.77 -3.12 9.97
CA GLY A 95 -9.26 -3.18 11.32
C GLY A 95 -9.54 -1.78 11.84
N ARG A 96 -10.24 -1.66 12.96
CA ARG A 96 -10.39 -0.40 13.68
C ARG A 96 -9.40 -0.32 14.83
N ASP A 97 -8.80 0.84 15.01
CA ASP A 97 -8.00 1.14 16.20
C ASP A 97 -8.90 1.50 17.41
N GLU A 98 -8.28 1.75 18.56
CA GLU A 98 -8.97 2.10 19.81
C GLU A 98 -9.87 3.35 19.71
N ARG A 99 -9.67 4.20 18.71
CA ARG A 99 -10.46 5.38 18.41
C ARG A 99 -11.50 5.15 17.31
N GLY A 100 -11.68 3.89 16.90
CA GLY A 100 -12.59 3.52 15.82
C GLY A 100 -12.10 3.89 14.43
N VAL A 101 -10.89 4.44 14.27
CA VAL A 101 -10.30 4.78 12.96
C VAL A 101 -9.95 3.50 12.22
N LEU A 102 -10.39 3.39 10.98
CA LEU A 102 -10.04 2.28 10.10
C LEU A 102 -8.55 2.36 9.71
N VAL A 103 -7.85 1.24 9.85
CA VAL A 103 -6.44 1.09 9.51
C VAL A 103 -6.29 -0.05 8.52
N ALA A 104 -5.97 0.29 7.28
CA ALA A 104 -5.49 -0.69 6.30
C ALA A 104 -4.02 -1.02 6.56
N SER A 105 -3.66 -2.29 6.61
CA SER A 105 -2.29 -2.78 6.71
C SER A 105 -1.96 -3.60 5.48
N LEU A 106 -0.94 -3.17 4.72
CA LEU A 106 -0.53 -3.80 3.47
C LEU A 106 0.94 -4.22 3.54
N GLN A 107 1.24 -5.39 3.00
CA GLN A 107 2.61 -5.85 2.76
C GLN A 107 2.72 -6.40 1.34
N ALA A 108 3.80 -6.06 0.65
CA ALA A 108 4.12 -6.57 -0.67
C ALA A 108 5.64 -6.62 -0.88
N ASP A 109 6.08 -7.40 -1.83
CA ASP A 109 7.46 -7.43 -2.29
C ASP A 109 7.93 -6.06 -2.82
N ALA A 110 7.03 -5.33 -3.48
CA ALA A 110 7.20 -3.94 -3.89
C ALA A 110 5.83 -3.30 -4.17
N PHE A 111 5.79 -1.98 -4.23
CA PHE A 111 4.62 -1.21 -4.66
C PHE A 111 4.98 -0.32 -5.83
N CYS A 112 4.13 -0.28 -6.85
CA CYS A 112 4.24 0.70 -7.92
C CYS A 112 3.61 2.04 -7.52
N HIS A 113 3.85 3.07 -8.32
CA HIS A 113 3.41 4.43 -7.98
C HIS A 113 1.90 4.52 -7.79
N SER A 114 1.47 5.04 -6.67
CA SER A 114 0.08 5.18 -6.21
C SER A 114 -0.64 3.88 -5.85
N MET A 115 -0.04 2.70 -5.98
CA MET A 115 -0.69 1.40 -5.80
C MET A 115 -1.46 1.32 -4.47
N VAL A 116 -0.83 1.52 -3.33
CA VAL A 116 -1.49 1.43 -2.01
C VAL A 116 -2.74 2.31 -1.95
N ARG A 117 -2.62 3.56 -2.39
CA ARG A 117 -3.74 4.52 -2.35
C ARG A 117 -4.88 4.17 -3.32
N SER A 118 -4.56 3.55 -4.44
CA SER A 118 -5.55 3.03 -5.39
C SER A 118 -6.27 1.80 -4.82
N LEU A 119 -5.52 0.85 -4.25
CA LEU A 119 -6.09 -0.34 -3.60
C LEU A 119 -7.03 0.03 -2.45
N VAL A 120 -6.62 0.96 -1.59
CA VAL A 120 -7.46 1.50 -0.52
C VAL A 120 -8.72 2.15 -1.09
N GLY A 121 -8.60 2.96 -2.14
CA GLY A 121 -9.74 3.61 -2.78
C GLY A 121 -10.71 2.61 -3.42
N ALA A 122 -10.21 1.52 -3.99
CA ALA A 122 -11.02 0.45 -4.54
C ALA A 122 -11.85 -0.26 -3.44
N CYS A 123 -11.22 -0.65 -2.32
CA CYS A 123 -11.95 -1.24 -1.19
C CYS A 123 -13.01 -0.28 -0.62
N VAL A 124 -12.70 1.01 -0.51
CA VAL A 124 -13.68 2.02 -0.05
C VAL A 124 -14.86 2.10 -1.03
N ALA A 125 -14.62 2.07 -2.33
CA ALA A 125 -15.69 2.11 -3.33
C ALA A 125 -16.61 0.88 -3.25
N VAL A 126 -16.05 -0.31 -2.97
CA VAL A 126 -16.85 -1.53 -2.71
C VAL A 126 -17.66 -1.37 -1.43
N ALA A 127 -17.05 -0.93 -0.33
CA ALA A 127 -17.74 -0.74 0.95
C ALA A 127 -18.86 0.31 0.86
N GLU A 128 -18.70 1.34 0.02
CA GLU A 128 -19.72 2.33 -0.30
C GLU A 128 -20.79 1.83 -1.30
N GLY A 129 -20.63 0.61 -1.88
CA GLY A 129 -21.55 0.06 -2.88
C GLY A 129 -21.47 0.71 -4.26
N LYS A 130 -20.38 1.41 -4.57
CA LYS A 130 -20.16 2.07 -5.88
C LYS A 130 -19.68 1.12 -6.96
N VAL A 131 -18.96 0.08 -6.57
CA VAL A 131 -18.48 -1.00 -7.43
C VAL A 131 -18.63 -2.34 -6.70
N ASP A 132 -18.75 -3.43 -7.45
CA ASP A 132 -18.78 -4.77 -6.91
C ASP A 132 -17.38 -5.32 -6.64
N GLU A 133 -17.27 -6.30 -5.73
CA GLU A 133 -16.02 -7.00 -5.44
C GLU A 133 -15.46 -7.71 -6.67
N SER A 134 -16.34 -8.35 -7.48
CA SER A 134 -15.97 -8.99 -8.74
C SER A 134 -15.31 -8.03 -9.74
N TYR A 135 -15.65 -6.76 -9.68
CA TYR A 135 -15.02 -5.72 -10.49
C TYR A 135 -13.54 -5.52 -10.14
N LEU A 136 -13.19 -5.64 -8.85
CA LEU A 136 -11.78 -5.53 -8.42
C LEU A 136 -10.94 -6.70 -8.97
N ALA A 137 -11.49 -7.92 -8.95
CA ALA A 137 -10.83 -9.09 -9.53
C ALA A 137 -10.66 -8.91 -11.05
N HIS A 138 -11.70 -8.44 -11.76
CA HIS A 138 -11.63 -8.16 -13.20
C HIS A 138 -10.55 -7.13 -13.54
N LEU A 139 -10.46 -6.04 -12.78
CA LEU A 139 -9.42 -5.03 -12.97
C LEU A 139 -8.01 -5.58 -12.70
N ARG A 140 -7.87 -6.45 -11.70
CA ARG A 140 -6.61 -7.12 -11.37
C ARG A 140 -6.15 -8.03 -12.52
N ASP A 141 -7.09 -8.74 -13.15
CA ASP A 141 -6.80 -9.80 -14.12
C ASP A 141 -6.64 -9.29 -15.57
N GLY A 142 -6.46 -8.00 -15.77
CA GLY A 142 -6.16 -7.44 -17.11
C GLY A 142 -6.87 -6.14 -17.42
N GLY A 143 -7.48 -5.52 -16.41
CA GLY A 143 -8.12 -4.22 -16.59
C GLY A 143 -7.13 -3.08 -16.82
N SER A 144 -7.59 -2.06 -17.50
CA SER A 144 -6.90 -0.78 -17.60
C SER A 144 -7.23 0.12 -16.40
N ARG A 145 -6.41 1.16 -16.17
CA ARG A 145 -6.68 2.13 -15.12
C ARG A 145 -8.06 2.77 -15.29
N THR A 146 -8.83 2.75 -14.20
CA THR A 146 -10.19 3.26 -14.18
C THR A 146 -10.31 4.57 -13.38
N THR A 147 -11.41 5.28 -13.55
CA THR A 147 -11.85 6.42 -12.74
C THR A 147 -13.00 6.08 -11.79
N ASP A 148 -13.44 4.82 -11.74
CA ASP A 148 -14.60 4.36 -10.96
C ASP A 148 -14.38 4.43 -9.45
N PHE A 149 -13.12 4.51 -9.03
CA PHE A 149 -12.74 4.81 -7.66
C PHE A 149 -11.61 5.85 -7.60
N LYS A 150 -11.55 6.56 -6.49
CA LYS A 150 -10.55 7.61 -6.27
C LYS A 150 -9.24 7.04 -5.74
N VAL A 151 -8.10 7.53 -6.24
CA VAL A 151 -6.82 7.37 -5.56
C VAL A 151 -6.86 8.17 -4.26
N MET A 152 -6.80 7.49 -3.13
CA MET A 152 -6.95 8.12 -1.82
C MET A 152 -5.84 9.16 -1.54
N PRO A 153 -6.13 10.21 -0.75
CA PRO A 153 -5.15 11.25 -0.40
C PRO A 153 -3.88 10.68 0.24
N ALA A 154 -2.73 11.32 0.02
CA ALA A 154 -1.45 10.86 0.56
C ALA A 154 -1.36 10.97 2.09
N ARG A 155 -2.08 11.88 2.72
CA ARG A 155 -2.00 12.15 4.16
C ARG A 155 -2.32 10.95 5.07
N GLY A 156 -3.14 10.00 4.61
CA GLY A 156 -3.43 8.78 5.37
C GLY A 156 -2.34 7.70 5.28
N LEU A 157 -1.40 7.84 4.35
CA LEU A 157 -0.42 6.81 4.01
C LEU A 157 0.88 6.97 4.81
N THR A 158 1.32 5.87 5.42
CA THR A 158 2.60 5.77 6.12
C THR A 158 3.32 4.49 5.71
N MET A 159 4.57 4.58 5.28
CA MET A 159 5.44 3.42 5.18
C MET A 159 5.97 3.11 6.59
N THR A 160 5.66 1.94 7.10
CA THR A 160 5.97 1.57 8.49
C THR A 160 7.22 0.72 8.61
N GLU A 161 7.54 -0.04 7.58
CA GLU A 161 8.67 -0.96 7.64
C GLU A 161 9.17 -1.37 6.25
N VAL A 162 10.47 -1.64 6.14
CA VAL A 162 11.12 -2.23 4.97
C VAL A 162 11.94 -3.42 5.44
N GLY A 163 11.67 -4.60 4.87
CA GLY A 163 12.41 -5.83 5.17
C GLY A 163 13.56 -6.04 4.19
N TYR A 164 14.68 -6.44 4.74
CA TYR A 164 15.89 -6.83 3.99
C TYR A 164 16.27 -8.27 4.31
N PRO A 165 16.94 -8.98 3.39
CA PRO A 165 17.46 -10.31 3.68
C PRO A 165 18.69 -10.20 4.62
N GLU A 166 19.24 -11.35 5.01
CA GLU A 166 20.50 -11.42 5.74
C GLU A 166 21.63 -10.69 4.98
N PRO A 167 22.62 -10.10 5.70
CA PRO A 167 23.65 -9.25 5.10
C PRO A 167 24.36 -9.87 3.88
N GLY A 168 24.66 -11.16 3.93
CA GLY A 168 25.33 -11.87 2.82
C GLY A 168 24.51 -12.02 1.54
N LEU A 169 23.21 -11.76 1.58
CA LEU A 169 22.30 -11.90 0.43
C LEU A 169 21.89 -10.55 -0.19
N LEU A 170 22.35 -9.43 0.36
CA LEU A 170 21.91 -8.09 -0.05
C LEU A 170 22.24 -7.78 -1.51
N SER A 171 23.46 -8.10 -1.96
CA SER A 171 23.93 -7.86 -3.34
C SER A 171 23.22 -8.76 -4.36
N VAL A 172 23.05 -10.03 -4.01
CA VAL A 172 22.33 -11.02 -4.83
C VAL A 172 20.88 -10.55 -5.02
N ARG A 173 20.21 -10.19 -3.91
CA ARG A 173 18.83 -9.68 -3.95
C ARG A 173 18.71 -8.42 -4.79
N ALA A 174 19.66 -7.50 -4.68
CA ALA A 174 19.65 -6.27 -5.47
C ALA A 174 19.76 -6.57 -6.98
N SER A 175 20.56 -7.53 -7.38
CA SER A 175 20.71 -7.97 -8.77
C SER A 175 19.46 -8.63 -9.31
N GLU A 176 18.86 -9.57 -8.57
CA GLU A 176 17.59 -10.22 -8.91
C GLU A 176 16.44 -9.22 -9.07
N THR A 177 16.36 -8.24 -8.16
CA THR A 177 15.28 -7.25 -8.17
C THR A 177 15.38 -6.28 -9.35
N ARG A 178 16.60 -6.04 -9.90
CA ARG A 178 16.79 -5.23 -11.10
C ARG A 178 16.36 -5.97 -12.37
N ALA A 179 16.35 -7.30 -12.36
CA ALA A 179 15.82 -8.10 -13.47
C ALA A 179 14.31 -7.80 -13.66
N ARG A 180 13.86 -7.77 -14.93
CA ARG A 180 12.45 -7.57 -15.24
C ARG A 180 11.66 -8.81 -14.86
N ARG A 181 10.54 -8.62 -14.14
CA ARG A 181 9.57 -9.68 -13.86
C ARG A 181 8.61 -9.83 -15.04
N ALA A 182 8.27 -11.09 -15.32
CA ALA A 182 7.14 -11.51 -16.15
C ALA A 182 6.20 -12.38 -15.31
N LEU A 183 4.93 -12.45 -15.70
CA LEU A 183 3.96 -13.44 -15.20
C LEU A 183 4.25 -14.79 -15.84
#